data_e6cd1fbb1892935bd9dda4bdd8ca9d70
#
_entry.id   e6cd1fbb1892935bd9dda4bdd8ca9d70
#
_cell.length_a   1.000
_cell.length_b   1.000
_cell.length_c   1.000
_cell.angle_alpha   90.00
_cell.angle_beta   90.00
_cell.angle_gamma   90.00
#
_symmetry.space_group_name_H-M   'P 1'
#
loop_
_entity.id
_entity.type
_entity.pdbx_description
1 polymer ?
#
loop_
_entity_poly.entity_id
_entity_poly.type
_entity_poly.pdbx_seq_one_letter_code
_entity_poly.pdbx_strand_id
1 'polypeptide(L)'
;DVLGSRGLGDVYKRQKDTIMTPMDSLKYYKFFLRAGFMSMDPLTGHVKAYVGGPNYNYFQYDMAMVGRRQVGSTIKPYVYTLAMENGFSPCDQVRHVEQTLIDENGRPWSPRNASKKRYGEMVTIKWGLANSDNWVTAYLMGKLNPYQLVRLIHSFGVQNKQIDPVVSLCLGPCEISVGEMVSAYSAFANRGIRTAPVFVTRIEDNEGNVLANFTPQMDEVISETSAYKMLVMLRAVINEGTGGRVRRLYGITADMGGKTGTTNRNSDGWFMGFTPSLVSGVWVAVSYTHLTLPTI
;
A
#
# COMPACT_ATOMS: atom_id res chain seq x y z
N ASP A 1 11.38 -30.36 29.59
CA ASP A 1 11.74 -30.83 28.23
C ASP A 1 12.16 -29.65 27.39
N VAL A 2 13.46 -29.54 27.18
CA VAL A 2 14.07 -28.48 26.37
C VAL A 2 13.98 -28.93 24.92
N LEU A 3 12.99 -28.42 24.18
CA LEU A 3 12.97 -28.53 22.74
C LEU A 3 14.09 -27.65 22.18
N GLY A 4 15.20 -28.27 21.76
CA GLY A 4 16.24 -27.59 21.02
C GLY A 4 15.65 -27.05 19.71
N SER A 5 15.32 -25.77 19.69
CA SER A 5 14.93 -25.12 18.44
C SER A 5 16.19 -24.89 17.62
N ARG A 6 16.32 -25.62 16.52
CA ARG A 6 17.32 -25.25 15.52
C ARG A 6 16.96 -23.88 15.01
N GLY A 7 17.86 -22.91 15.23
CA GLY A 7 17.66 -21.56 14.73
C GLY A 7 17.46 -21.55 13.22
N LEU A 8 16.61 -20.67 12.74
CA LEU A 8 16.49 -20.38 11.32
C LEU A 8 17.88 -19.97 10.82
N GLY A 9 18.44 -20.71 9.86
CA GLY A 9 19.64 -20.28 9.16
C GLY A 9 19.40 -18.90 8.57
N ASP A 10 20.32 -17.99 8.79
CA ASP A 10 20.27 -16.70 8.11
C ASP A 10 20.47 -16.89 6.59
N VAL A 11 20.28 -15.84 5.82
CA VAL A 11 20.48 -15.83 4.35
C VAL A 11 21.88 -16.34 3.95
N TYR A 12 22.83 -16.36 4.88
CA TYR A 12 24.23 -16.81 4.70
C TYR A 12 24.50 -18.20 5.25
N LYS A 13 23.46 -19.01 5.52
CA LYS A 13 23.57 -20.35 6.12
C LYS A 13 24.24 -20.39 7.50
N ARG A 14 24.22 -19.29 8.24
CA ARG A 14 24.67 -19.29 9.64
C ARG A 14 23.54 -19.84 10.50
N GLN A 15 23.76 -20.99 11.07
CA GLN A 15 22.89 -21.61 12.05
C GLN A 15 23.46 -21.38 13.44
N LYS A 16 22.61 -20.96 14.38
CA LYS A 16 22.97 -20.82 15.79
C LYS A 16 22.11 -21.76 16.61
N ASP A 17 22.74 -22.76 17.21
CA ASP A 17 22.07 -23.63 18.18
C ASP A 17 22.00 -22.91 19.52
N THR A 18 20.81 -22.87 20.11
CA THR A 18 20.57 -22.22 21.40
C THR A 18 19.48 -22.94 22.18
N ILE A 19 19.57 -22.88 23.51
CA ILE A 19 18.58 -23.41 24.41
C ILE A 19 17.68 -22.26 24.84
N MET A 20 16.38 -22.39 24.62
CA MET A 20 15.37 -21.36 24.93
C MET A 20 14.18 -22.00 25.64
N THR A 21 13.50 -21.21 26.48
CA THR A 21 12.16 -21.61 26.95
C THR A 21 11.18 -21.58 25.76
N PRO A 22 10.07 -22.34 25.82
CA PRO A 22 9.04 -22.27 24.75
C PRO A 22 8.53 -20.85 24.51
N MET A 23 8.40 -20.06 25.57
CA MET A 23 7.96 -18.65 25.47
C MET A 23 9.02 -17.78 24.78
N ASP A 24 10.30 -17.94 25.06
CA ASP A 24 11.36 -17.18 24.43
C ASP A 24 11.53 -17.59 22.97
N SER A 25 11.35 -18.85 22.65
CA SER A 25 11.29 -19.33 21.27
C SER A 25 10.14 -18.67 20.49
N LEU A 26 8.94 -18.62 21.07
CA LEU A 26 7.80 -17.92 20.44
C LEU A 26 8.08 -16.43 20.24
N LYS A 27 8.66 -15.75 21.23
CA LYS A 27 9.07 -14.36 21.10
C LYS A 27 10.09 -14.18 19.97
N TYR A 28 11.13 -15.02 19.94
CA TYR A 28 12.16 -14.98 18.92
C TYR A 28 11.58 -15.11 17.51
N TYR A 29 10.68 -16.06 17.26
CA TYR A 29 10.02 -16.22 15.96
C TYR A 29 9.12 -15.03 15.57
N LYS A 30 8.53 -14.35 16.56
CA LYS A 30 7.71 -13.15 16.30
C LYS A 30 8.53 -11.92 15.92
N PHE A 31 9.83 -11.90 16.20
CA PHE A 31 10.73 -10.83 15.80
C PHE A 31 11.21 -10.92 14.35
N PHE A 32 11.02 -12.06 13.68
CA PHE A 32 11.40 -12.17 12.28
C PHE A 32 10.58 -11.22 11.41
N LEU A 33 11.29 -10.46 10.59
CA LEU A 33 10.69 -9.60 9.59
C LEU A 33 9.90 -10.45 8.60
N ARG A 34 8.63 -10.12 8.44
CA ARG A 34 7.77 -10.69 7.43
C ARG A 34 7.67 -9.74 6.26
N ALA A 35 7.58 -10.27 5.06
CA ALA A 35 7.49 -9.49 3.86
C ALA A 35 6.54 -10.16 2.86
N GLY A 36 5.82 -9.34 2.11
CA GLY A 36 5.10 -9.72 0.91
C GLY A 36 5.46 -8.75 -0.21
N PHE A 37 5.69 -9.27 -1.41
CA PHE A 37 6.01 -8.45 -2.57
C PHE A 37 5.33 -9.01 -3.82
N MET A 38 4.82 -8.13 -4.65
CA MET A 38 4.36 -8.47 -5.98
C MET A 38 4.70 -7.34 -6.95
N SER A 39 5.04 -7.73 -8.18
CA SER A 39 5.25 -6.83 -9.29
C SER A 39 4.58 -7.37 -10.53
N MET A 40 3.86 -6.52 -11.27
CA MET A 40 3.18 -6.91 -12.50
C MET A 40 3.23 -5.81 -13.56
N ASP A 41 3.02 -6.20 -14.79
CA ASP A 41 2.79 -5.29 -15.90
C ASP A 41 1.38 -4.67 -15.77
N PRO A 42 1.24 -3.34 -15.74
CA PRO A 42 -0.05 -2.70 -15.55
C PRO A 42 -1.01 -2.85 -16.74
N LEU A 43 -0.51 -3.14 -17.93
CA LEU A 43 -1.33 -3.28 -19.15
C LEU A 43 -1.83 -4.72 -19.32
N THR A 44 -0.94 -5.68 -19.11
CA THR A 44 -1.25 -7.10 -19.36
C THR A 44 -1.64 -7.89 -18.11
N GLY A 45 -1.42 -7.31 -16.92
CA GLY A 45 -1.62 -8.00 -15.65
C GLY A 45 -0.59 -9.10 -15.37
N HIS A 46 0.35 -9.37 -16.28
CA HIS A 46 1.32 -10.44 -16.09
C HIS A 46 2.19 -10.19 -14.87
N VAL A 47 2.14 -11.10 -13.91
CA VAL A 47 2.97 -11.06 -12.73
C VAL A 47 4.42 -11.35 -13.12
N LYS A 48 5.33 -10.42 -12.83
CA LYS A 48 6.76 -10.47 -13.18
C LYS A 48 7.61 -10.95 -12.02
N ALA A 49 7.22 -10.66 -10.79
CA ALA A 49 7.91 -11.09 -9.58
C ALA A 49 6.92 -11.25 -8.43
N TYR A 50 7.18 -12.23 -7.59
CA TYR A 50 6.30 -12.58 -6.50
C TYR A 50 7.09 -13.13 -5.32
N VAL A 51 6.82 -12.62 -4.10
CA VAL A 51 7.38 -13.14 -2.86
C VAL A 51 6.27 -13.17 -1.82
N GLY A 52 5.78 -14.35 -1.47
CA GLY A 52 4.76 -14.56 -0.45
C GLY A 52 5.30 -14.52 0.98
N GLY A 53 6.62 -14.66 1.16
CA GLY A 53 7.28 -14.63 2.47
C GLY A 53 8.80 -14.72 2.33
N PRO A 54 9.56 -14.44 3.41
CA PRO A 54 11.02 -14.38 3.36
C PRO A 54 11.68 -15.75 3.08
N ASN A 55 11.04 -16.85 3.46
CA ASN A 55 11.53 -18.21 3.19
C ASN A 55 10.37 -19.20 3.33
N TYR A 56 10.02 -19.88 2.23
CA TYR A 56 8.88 -20.81 2.19
C TYR A 56 9.01 -21.99 3.16
N ASN A 57 10.20 -22.48 3.43
CA ASN A 57 10.40 -23.62 4.33
C ASN A 57 9.96 -23.31 5.79
N TYR A 58 9.95 -22.03 6.16
CA TYR A 58 9.63 -21.57 7.52
C TYR A 58 8.41 -20.67 7.60
N PHE A 59 8.05 -19.98 6.49
CA PHE A 59 6.96 -19.03 6.41
C PHE A 59 6.10 -19.36 5.19
N GLN A 60 5.25 -20.38 5.33
CA GLN A 60 4.41 -20.87 4.24
C GLN A 60 3.17 -20.01 3.99
N TYR A 61 2.77 -19.20 4.99
CA TYR A 61 1.62 -18.32 4.83
C TYR A 61 1.94 -17.18 3.87
N ASP A 62 1.18 -17.13 2.79
CA ASP A 62 1.37 -16.16 1.72
C ASP A 62 0.91 -14.75 2.15
N MET A 63 1.87 -13.85 2.36
CA MET A 63 1.63 -12.47 2.74
C MET A 63 1.38 -11.54 1.56
N ALA A 64 1.54 -12.02 0.32
CA ALA A 64 1.32 -11.20 -0.87
C ALA A 64 -0.14 -11.25 -1.35
N MET A 65 -0.75 -12.43 -1.45
CA MET A 65 -2.14 -12.57 -1.96
C MET A 65 -3.15 -12.89 -0.86
N VAL A 66 -2.77 -13.70 0.15
CA VAL A 66 -3.69 -14.17 1.19
C VAL A 66 -3.67 -13.27 2.42
N GLY A 67 -2.47 -12.85 2.84
CA GLY A 67 -2.29 -11.99 4.01
C GLY A 67 -2.83 -10.58 3.76
N ARG A 68 -3.77 -10.15 4.62
CA ARG A 68 -4.26 -8.77 4.65
C ARG A 68 -3.68 -8.03 5.83
N ARG A 69 -3.26 -6.80 5.60
CA ARG A 69 -2.65 -5.95 6.63
C ARG A 69 -3.13 -4.52 6.51
N GLN A 70 -3.09 -3.78 7.62
CA GLN A 70 -3.44 -2.36 7.62
C GLN A 70 -2.60 -1.59 6.61
N VAL A 71 -3.26 -0.90 5.70
CA VAL A 71 -2.59 -0.20 4.59
C VAL A 71 -2.03 1.17 4.97
N GLY A 72 -2.50 1.75 6.06
CA GLY A 72 -2.07 3.08 6.50
C GLY A 72 -2.18 4.11 5.39
N SER A 73 -1.17 4.95 5.26
CA SER A 73 -1.18 6.05 4.28
C SER A 73 -1.18 5.62 2.80
N THR A 74 -1.08 4.33 2.46
CA THR A 74 -1.28 3.89 1.07
C THR A 74 -2.75 3.91 0.63
N ILE A 75 -3.69 4.13 1.56
CA ILE A 75 -5.10 4.40 1.26
C ILE A 75 -5.34 5.81 0.68
N LYS A 76 -4.48 6.78 1.00
CA LYS A 76 -4.68 8.19 0.65
C LYS A 76 -4.92 8.43 -0.85
N PRO A 77 -4.26 7.75 -1.79
CA PRO A 77 -4.58 7.91 -3.20
C PRO A 77 -6.06 7.68 -3.53
N TYR A 78 -6.76 6.78 -2.84
CA TYR A 78 -8.21 6.58 -3.08
C TYR A 78 -9.03 7.78 -2.60
N VAL A 79 -8.67 8.37 -1.45
CA VAL A 79 -9.32 9.60 -0.95
C VAL A 79 -9.12 10.75 -1.91
N TYR A 80 -7.88 10.92 -2.40
CA TYR A 80 -7.53 11.97 -3.35
C TYR A 80 -8.17 11.72 -4.72
N THR A 81 -8.25 10.46 -5.16
CA THR A 81 -8.99 10.09 -6.37
C THR A 81 -10.46 10.48 -6.26
N LEU A 82 -11.12 10.14 -5.15
CA LEU A 82 -12.51 10.52 -4.91
C LEU A 82 -12.67 12.05 -4.92
N ALA A 83 -11.72 12.79 -4.36
CA ALA A 83 -11.71 14.25 -4.43
C ALA A 83 -11.61 14.75 -5.87
N MET A 84 -10.70 14.19 -6.70
CA MET A 84 -10.54 14.56 -8.10
C MET A 84 -11.81 14.29 -8.93
N GLU A 85 -12.48 13.16 -8.66
CA GLU A 85 -13.78 12.82 -9.29
C GLU A 85 -14.90 13.79 -8.84
N ASN A 86 -14.80 14.38 -7.64
CA ASN A 86 -15.73 15.38 -7.12
C ASN A 86 -15.31 16.84 -7.47
N GLY A 87 -14.47 17.03 -8.50
CA GLY A 87 -14.15 18.34 -9.06
C GLY A 87 -12.94 19.07 -8.44
N PHE A 88 -12.26 18.48 -7.47
CA PHE A 88 -11.03 19.06 -6.95
C PHE A 88 -9.88 19.01 -7.96
N SER A 89 -8.89 19.88 -7.74
CA SER A 89 -7.66 19.96 -8.51
C SER A 89 -6.43 19.76 -7.65
N PRO A 90 -5.35 19.17 -8.18
CA PRO A 90 -4.06 19.13 -7.49
C PRO A 90 -3.53 20.49 -7.03
N CYS A 91 -3.95 21.56 -7.72
CA CYS A 91 -3.53 22.95 -7.47
C CYS A 91 -4.39 23.66 -6.41
N ASP A 92 -5.55 23.09 -6.05
CA ASP A 92 -6.41 23.71 -5.04
C ASP A 92 -5.65 23.83 -3.73
N GLN A 93 -5.85 24.97 -3.07
CA GLN A 93 -5.15 25.31 -1.84
C GLN A 93 -6.05 25.14 -0.62
N VAL A 94 -5.46 24.59 0.44
CA VAL A 94 -6.11 24.47 1.73
C VAL A 94 -5.20 25.04 2.81
N ARG A 95 -5.79 25.59 3.87
CA ARG A 95 -5.01 26.04 5.02
C ARG A 95 -4.53 24.86 5.81
N HIS A 96 -3.22 24.76 6.05
CA HIS A 96 -2.59 23.65 6.76
C HIS A 96 -2.76 23.81 8.28
N VAL A 97 -3.91 23.44 8.77
CA VAL A 97 -4.28 23.48 10.19
C VAL A 97 -4.93 22.16 10.59
N GLU A 98 -4.96 21.91 11.90
CA GLU A 98 -5.65 20.75 12.45
C GLU A 98 -7.13 20.72 12.00
N GLN A 99 -7.57 19.53 11.60
CA GLN A 99 -8.94 19.27 11.14
C GLN A 99 -9.66 18.43 12.19
N THR A 100 -10.87 18.84 12.56
CA THR A 100 -11.76 18.05 13.41
C THR A 100 -12.98 17.63 12.60
N LEU A 101 -13.21 16.35 12.48
CA LEU A 101 -14.39 15.76 11.86
C LEU A 101 -15.28 15.16 12.93
N ILE A 102 -16.55 14.96 12.62
CA ILE A 102 -17.46 14.22 13.49
C ILE A 102 -17.48 12.76 13.00
N ASP A 103 -17.20 11.83 13.91
CA ASP A 103 -17.26 10.40 13.63
C ASP A 103 -18.72 9.90 13.55
N GLU A 104 -18.90 8.62 13.23
CA GLU A 104 -20.20 7.95 13.09
C GLU A 104 -20.98 7.89 14.43
N ASN A 105 -20.33 8.12 15.55
CA ASN A 105 -20.93 8.17 16.91
C ASN A 105 -21.22 9.60 17.38
N GLY A 106 -21.03 10.59 16.50
CA GLY A 106 -21.21 12.01 16.85
C GLY A 106 -20.07 12.62 17.68
N ARG A 107 -18.90 11.95 17.76
CA ARG A 107 -17.76 12.42 18.56
C ARG A 107 -16.77 13.16 17.68
N PRO A 108 -16.10 14.20 18.22
CA PRO A 108 -15.04 14.89 17.49
C PRO A 108 -13.82 13.98 17.33
N TRP A 109 -13.35 13.84 16.08
CA TRP A 109 -12.17 13.10 15.71
C TRP A 109 -11.19 14.02 14.98
N SER A 110 -9.95 14.09 15.50
CA SER A 110 -8.86 14.90 14.92
C SER A 110 -7.63 14.04 14.71
N PRO A 111 -7.14 13.88 13.47
CA PRO A 111 -5.94 13.11 13.22
C PRO A 111 -4.69 13.87 13.67
N ARG A 112 -3.75 13.14 14.28
CA ARG A 112 -2.40 13.67 14.51
C ARG A 112 -1.66 13.76 13.19
N ASN A 113 -0.88 14.82 13.01
CA ASN A 113 0.02 14.95 11.87
C ASN A 113 1.47 14.63 12.27
N ALA A 114 2.24 14.05 11.36
CA ALA A 114 3.64 13.69 11.61
C ALA A 114 4.55 14.92 11.76
N SER A 115 4.18 16.02 11.10
CA SER A 115 4.94 17.27 11.12
C SER A 115 4.01 18.48 11.20
N LYS A 116 4.43 19.49 11.95
CA LYS A 116 3.78 20.82 11.98
C LYS A 116 4.45 21.82 11.04
N LYS A 117 5.37 21.35 10.17
CA LYS A 117 5.99 22.20 9.16
C LYS A 117 4.92 22.84 8.28
N ARG A 118 5.03 24.13 8.02
CA ARG A 118 4.04 24.93 7.28
C ARG A 118 2.67 25.08 7.96
N TYR A 119 2.60 24.92 9.28
CA TYR A 119 1.36 25.18 10.04
C TYR A 119 0.85 26.61 9.80
N GLY A 120 -0.44 26.73 9.49
CA GLY A 120 -1.11 28.01 9.19
C GLY A 120 -0.94 28.51 7.75
N GLU A 121 -0.03 27.95 6.95
CA GLU A 121 0.18 28.33 5.56
C GLU A 121 -0.89 27.75 4.62
N MET A 122 -1.02 28.36 3.43
CA MET A 122 -1.77 27.74 2.34
C MET A 122 -0.89 26.71 1.64
N VAL A 123 -1.39 25.48 1.49
CA VAL A 123 -0.71 24.39 0.81
C VAL A 123 -1.59 23.78 -0.26
N THR A 124 -0.99 23.28 -1.34
CA THR A 124 -1.77 22.61 -2.39
C THR A 124 -2.17 21.20 -1.98
N ILE A 125 -3.27 20.69 -2.56
CA ILE A 125 -3.68 19.28 -2.40
C ILE A 125 -2.54 18.34 -2.85
N LYS A 126 -1.84 18.68 -3.96
CA LYS A 126 -0.64 17.95 -4.41
C LYS A 126 0.42 17.86 -3.32
N TRP A 127 0.73 18.96 -2.64
CA TRP A 127 1.68 18.98 -1.53
C TRP A 127 1.22 18.07 -0.38
N GLY A 128 -0.07 18.06 -0.08
CA GLY A 128 -0.66 17.21 0.97
C GLY A 128 -0.42 15.73 0.71
N LEU A 129 -0.65 15.24 -0.53
CA LEU A 129 -0.38 13.85 -0.88
C LEU A 129 1.13 13.56 -0.90
N ALA A 130 1.94 14.45 -1.47
CA ALA A 130 3.39 14.29 -1.57
C ALA A 130 4.04 14.11 -0.19
N ASN A 131 3.62 14.89 0.80
CA ASN A 131 4.12 14.84 2.17
C ASN A 131 3.33 13.86 3.06
N SER A 132 2.36 13.14 2.50
CA SER A 132 1.50 12.23 3.24
C SER A 132 0.79 12.88 4.43
N ASP A 133 0.38 14.12 4.25
CA ASP A 133 -0.19 14.97 5.30
C ASP A 133 -1.56 14.48 5.74
N ASN A 134 -1.79 14.36 7.06
CA ASN A 134 -3.04 13.87 7.61
C ASN A 134 -4.12 14.95 7.67
N TRP A 135 -3.73 16.22 7.89
CA TRP A 135 -4.70 17.30 8.00
C TRP A 135 -5.31 17.65 6.64
N VAL A 136 -4.49 17.70 5.58
CA VAL A 136 -5.00 17.87 4.20
C VAL A 136 -5.91 16.70 3.81
N THR A 137 -5.53 15.47 4.19
CA THR A 137 -6.35 14.29 3.92
C THR A 137 -7.68 14.35 4.68
N ALA A 138 -7.67 14.75 5.95
CA ALA A 138 -8.89 14.92 6.75
C ALA A 138 -9.77 16.07 6.23
N TYR A 139 -9.16 17.17 5.78
CA TYR A 139 -9.91 18.24 5.10
C TYR A 139 -10.69 17.71 3.90
N LEU A 140 -10.02 16.92 3.04
CA LEU A 140 -10.70 16.30 1.90
C LEU A 140 -11.80 15.35 2.36
N MET A 141 -11.53 14.49 3.34
CA MET A 141 -12.53 13.55 3.88
C MET A 141 -13.75 14.27 4.44
N GLY A 142 -13.57 15.44 5.06
CA GLY A 142 -14.68 16.27 5.55
C GLY A 142 -15.57 16.86 4.43
N LYS A 143 -15.12 16.82 3.17
CA LYS A 143 -15.90 17.23 1.98
C LYS A 143 -16.43 16.03 1.18
N LEU A 144 -16.07 14.82 1.56
CA LEU A 144 -16.40 13.58 0.87
C LEU A 144 -17.27 12.69 1.73
N ASN A 145 -17.90 11.70 1.11
CA ASN A 145 -18.72 10.72 1.79
C ASN A 145 -17.94 9.41 2.01
N PRO A 146 -17.79 8.91 3.26
CA PRO A 146 -17.10 7.64 3.55
C PRO A 146 -17.67 6.44 2.80
N TYR A 147 -18.98 6.37 2.59
CA TYR A 147 -19.61 5.30 1.79
C TYR A 147 -19.15 5.32 0.33
N GLN A 148 -18.97 6.51 -0.26
CA GLN A 148 -18.43 6.63 -1.62
C GLN A 148 -16.98 6.19 -1.68
N LEU A 149 -16.19 6.47 -0.62
CA LEU A 149 -14.81 6.00 -0.52
C LEU A 149 -14.74 4.47 -0.47
N VAL A 150 -15.60 3.80 0.32
CA VAL A 150 -15.66 2.33 0.37
C VAL A 150 -16.03 1.77 -1.00
N ARG A 151 -17.03 2.34 -1.67
CA ARG A 151 -17.41 1.91 -3.03
C ARG A 151 -16.26 2.06 -4.02
N LEU A 152 -15.55 3.18 -3.98
CA LEU A 152 -14.37 3.41 -4.83
C LEU A 152 -13.27 2.38 -4.54
N ILE A 153 -12.97 2.08 -3.28
CA ILE A 153 -11.99 1.06 -2.90
C ILE A 153 -12.38 -0.29 -3.50
N HIS A 154 -13.66 -0.68 -3.43
CA HIS A 154 -14.13 -1.92 -4.03
C HIS A 154 -14.09 -1.91 -5.56
N SER A 155 -14.39 -0.79 -6.21
CA SER A 155 -14.28 -0.70 -7.68
C SER A 155 -12.85 -0.89 -8.16
N PHE A 156 -11.85 -0.52 -7.35
CA PHE A 156 -10.44 -0.83 -7.60
C PHE A 156 -10.06 -2.30 -7.37
N GLY A 157 -11.05 -3.17 -7.10
CA GLY A 157 -10.88 -4.62 -7.00
C GLY A 157 -10.51 -5.15 -5.62
N VAL A 158 -10.61 -4.34 -4.58
CA VAL A 158 -10.41 -4.78 -3.19
C VAL A 158 -11.57 -5.66 -2.75
N GLN A 159 -11.28 -6.90 -2.33
CA GLN A 159 -12.27 -7.91 -2.00
C GLN A 159 -12.68 -7.94 -0.52
N ASN A 160 -11.94 -7.21 0.35
CA ASN A 160 -12.27 -7.17 1.76
C ASN A 160 -13.62 -6.45 1.98
N LYS A 161 -14.63 -7.23 2.39
CA LYS A 161 -15.99 -6.70 2.68
C LYS A 161 -16.10 -6.02 4.05
N GLN A 162 -15.08 -6.15 4.90
CA GLN A 162 -15.06 -5.60 6.26
C GLN A 162 -14.36 -4.23 6.30
N ILE A 163 -14.74 -3.35 5.38
CA ILE A 163 -14.25 -1.97 5.34
C ILE A 163 -15.38 -1.07 5.79
N ASP A 164 -15.27 -0.53 7.00
CA ASP A 164 -16.28 0.34 7.58
C ASP A 164 -16.25 1.73 6.95
N PRO A 165 -17.40 2.30 6.59
CA PRO A 165 -17.52 3.63 6.00
C PRO A 165 -17.44 4.73 7.07
N VAL A 166 -16.28 4.84 7.71
CA VAL A 166 -16.01 5.80 8.79
C VAL A 166 -15.06 6.91 8.33
N VAL A 167 -15.10 8.09 8.94
CA VAL A 167 -14.23 9.21 8.55
C VAL A 167 -12.74 8.91 8.71
N SER A 168 -12.38 8.07 9.70
CA SER A 168 -11.00 7.64 9.93
C SER A 168 -10.45 6.72 8.83
N LEU A 169 -11.31 6.17 7.95
CA LEU A 169 -10.90 5.35 6.81
C LEU A 169 -9.87 6.06 5.92
N CYS A 170 -9.92 7.39 5.87
CA CYS A 170 -8.97 8.18 5.09
C CYS A 170 -7.50 8.03 5.52
N LEU A 171 -7.23 7.45 6.69
CA LEU A 171 -5.88 7.14 7.19
C LEU A 171 -5.51 5.65 7.13
N GLY A 172 -6.39 4.80 6.58
CA GLY A 172 -6.13 3.40 6.27
C GLY A 172 -6.11 2.42 7.44
N PRO A 173 -7.11 2.44 8.34
CA PRO A 173 -7.26 1.39 9.34
C PRO A 173 -7.70 0.05 8.74
N CYS A 174 -8.14 0.03 7.48
CA CYS A 174 -8.59 -1.17 6.79
C CYS A 174 -7.42 -2.06 6.34
N GLU A 175 -7.72 -3.34 6.17
CA GLU A 175 -6.75 -4.36 5.79
C GLU A 175 -6.95 -4.80 4.33
N ILE A 176 -5.86 -4.76 3.54
CA ILE A 176 -5.84 -5.13 2.12
C ILE A 176 -4.58 -5.96 1.88
N SER A 177 -4.60 -6.89 0.92
CA SER A 177 -3.42 -7.65 0.54
C SER A 177 -2.51 -6.87 -0.42
N VAL A 178 -1.24 -7.27 -0.50
CA VAL A 178 -0.28 -6.66 -1.44
C VAL A 178 -0.77 -6.81 -2.88
N GLY A 179 -1.29 -7.98 -3.24
CA GLY A 179 -1.78 -8.24 -4.58
C GLY A 179 -2.99 -7.39 -4.96
N GLU A 180 -3.95 -7.23 -4.04
CA GLU A 180 -5.08 -6.30 -4.23
C GLU A 180 -4.60 -4.86 -4.43
N MET A 181 -3.61 -4.41 -3.64
CA MET A 181 -3.04 -3.07 -3.77
C MET A 181 -2.27 -2.88 -5.09
N VAL A 182 -1.50 -3.87 -5.53
CA VAL A 182 -0.78 -3.81 -6.82
C VAL A 182 -1.76 -3.75 -7.98
N SER A 183 -2.80 -4.61 -7.96
CA SER A 183 -3.89 -4.57 -8.94
C SER A 183 -4.57 -3.21 -8.98
N ALA A 184 -4.93 -2.66 -7.82
CA ALA A 184 -5.57 -1.36 -7.71
C ALA A 184 -4.70 -0.21 -8.24
N TYR A 185 -3.41 -0.19 -7.88
CA TYR A 185 -2.49 0.86 -8.34
C TYR A 185 -2.17 0.79 -9.84
N SER A 186 -2.47 -0.34 -10.53
CA SER A 186 -2.34 -0.40 -11.99
C SER A 186 -3.21 0.65 -12.68
N ALA A 187 -4.34 1.03 -12.10
CA ALA A 187 -5.22 2.06 -12.67
C ALA A 187 -4.53 3.43 -12.80
N PHE A 188 -3.61 3.77 -11.89
CA PHE A 188 -2.86 5.03 -11.98
C PHE A 188 -1.78 4.99 -13.07
N ALA A 189 -1.24 3.82 -13.39
CA ALA A 189 -0.29 3.62 -14.47
C ALA A 189 -0.96 3.40 -15.83
N ASN A 190 -2.22 2.94 -15.84
CA ASN A 190 -2.98 2.54 -17.01
C ASN A 190 -4.22 3.40 -17.24
N ARG A 191 -4.09 4.73 -17.18
CA ARG A 191 -5.12 5.72 -17.55
C ARG A 191 -6.49 5.54 -16.93
N GLY A 192 -6.55 4.99 -15.71
CA GLY A 192 -7.79 4.74 -15.00
C GLY A 192 -8.35 3.32 -15.14
N ILE A 193 -7.68 2.47 -15.91
CA ILE A 193 -8.05 1.07 -16.10
C ILE A 193 -7.27 0.20 -15.12
N ARG A 194 -7.98 -0.43 -14.20
CA ARG A 194 -7.44 -1.45 -13.30
C ARG A 194 -7.27 -2.77 -14.05
N THR A 195 -6.15 -3.45 -13.84
CA THR A 195 -5.85 -4.76 -14.43
C THR A 195 -5.68 -5.80 -13.31
N ALA A 196 -6.36 -6.94 -13.43
CA ALA A 196 -6.21 -8.05 -12.48
C ALA A 196 -4.91 -8.81 -12.71
N PRO A 197 -4.25 -9.34 -11.65
CA PRO A 197 -3.03 -10.12 -11.80
C PRO A 197 -3.25 -11.43 -12.55
N VAL A 198 -2.38 -11.75 -13.50
CA VAL A 198 -2.38 -12.99 -14.27
C VAL A 198 -1.08 -13.75 -13.96
N PHE A 199 -1.21 -14.92 -13.33
CA PHE A 199 -0.08 -15.81 -13.00
C PHE A 199 0.17 -16.86 -14.04
N VAL A 200 -0.90 -17.31 -14.72
CA VAL A 200 -0.86 -18.32 -15.78
C VAL A 200 -1.51 -17.72 -17.01
N THR A 201 -0.79 -17.68 -18.10
CA THR A 201 -1.31 -17.14 -19.38
C THR A 201 -1.88 -18.23 -20.27
N ARG A 202 -1.31 -19.46 -20.20
CA ARG A 202 -1.69 -20.57 -21.06
C ARG A 202 -1.39 -21.91 -20.40
N ILE A 203 -2.22 -22.90 -20.65
CA ILE A 203 -2.00 -24.31 -20.31
C ILE A 203 -1.97 -25.10 -21.61
N GLU A 204 -0.93 -25.92 -21.78
CA GLU A 204 -0.74 -26.81 -22.94
C GLU A 204 -0.60 -28.27 -22.48
N ASP A 205 -0.95 -29.21 -23.36
CA ASP A 205 -0.63 -30.63 -23.16
C ASP A 205 0.80 -30.93 -23.56
N ASN A 206 1.22 -32.20 -23.41
CA ASN A 206 2.56 -32.65 -23.76
C ASN A 206 2.84 -32.62 -25.28
N GLU A 207 1.81 -32.48 -26.12
CA GLU A 207 1.88 -32.41 -27.56
C GLU A 207 1.92 -30.96 -28.08
N GLY A 208 1.76 -29.96 -27.16
CA GLY A 208 1.76 -28.55 -27.48
C GLY A 208 0.39 -28.00 -27.87
N ASN A 209 -0.69 -28.78 -27.71
CA ASN A 209 -2.04 -28.29 -27.93
C ASN A 209 -2.46 -27.39 -26.77
N VAL A 210 -3.04 -26.27 -27.09
CA VAL A 210 -3.52 -25.30 -26.09
C VAL A 210 -4.82 -25.80 -25.45
N LEU A 211 -4.79 -26.07 -24.15
CA LEU A 211 -5.94 -26.51 -23.37
C LEU A 211 -6.74 -25.33 -22.82
N ALA A 212 -6.06 -24.25 -22.40
CA ALA A 212 -6.69 -23.03 -21.90
C ALA A 212 -5.81 -21.81 -22.12
N ASN A 213 -6.44 -20.66 -22.38
CA ASN A 213 -5.82 -19.34 -22.38
C ASN A 213 -6.49 -18.47 -21.32
N PHE A 214 -5.68 -17.63 -20.65
CA PHE A 214 -6.16 -16.69 -19.63
C PHE A 214 -5.81 -15.26 -20.05
N THR A 215 -6.83 -14.41 -20.05
CA THR A 215 -6.68 -12.97 -20.30
C THR A 215 -6.96 -12.20 -19.00
N PRO A 216 -6.32 -11.05 -18.77
CA PRO A 216 -6.58 -10.24 -17.60
C PRO A 216 -8.00 -9.69 -17.62
N GLN A 217 -8.64 -9.66 -16.46
CA GLN A 217 -9.83 -8.84 -16.26
C GLN A 217 -9.37 -7.37 -16.14
N MET A 218 -9.99 -6.50 -16.92
CA MET A 218 -9.72 -5.07 -16.96
C MET A 218 -11.00 -4.30 -16.72
N ASP A 219 -10.96 -3.35 -15.79
CA ASP A 219 -12.11 -2.54 -15.40
C ASP A 219 -11.70 -1.05 -15.42
N GLU A 220 -12.47 -0.21 -16.12
CA GLU A 220 -12.33 1.24 -15.98
C GLU A 220 -12.90 1.65 -14.62
N VAL A 221 -12.05 2.14 -13.72
CA VAL A 221 -12.42 2.44 -12.33
C VAL A 221 -12.47 3.93 -12.03
N ILE A 222 -11.77 4.73 -12.82
CA ILE A 222 -11.78 6.20 -12.78
C ILE A 222 -11.58 6.78 -14.18
N SER A 223 -12.01 8.03 -14.36
CA SER A 223 -11.79 8.74 -15.61
C SER A 223 -10.29 8.94 -15.91
N GLU A 224 -9.91 8.96 -17.19
CA GLU A 224 -8.54 9.24 -17.63
C GLU A 224 -8.04 10.59 -17.08
N THR A 225 -8.92 11.59 -17.02
CA THR A 225 -8.59 12.91 -16.45
C THR A 225 -8.21 12.83 -14.98
N SER A 226 -8.96 12.07 -14.17
CA SER A 226 -8.65 11.88 -12.76
C SER A 226 -7.40 11.02 -12.57
N ALA A 227 -7.21 9.99 -13.39
CA ALA A 227 -5.99 9.20 -13.41
C ALA A 227 -4.75 10.07 -13.68
N TYR A 228 -4.83 11.01 -14.64
CA TYR A 228 -3.75 11.94 -14.92
C TYR A 228 -3.48 12.91 -13.76
N LYS A 229 -4.52 13.47 -13.13
CA LYS A 229 -4.37 14.30 -11.93
C LYS A 229 -3.67 13.52 -10.81
N MET A 230 -4.06 12.26 -10.60
CA MET A 230 -3.44 11.37 -9.61
C MET A 230 -1.99 11.03 -9.96
N LEU A 231 -1.68 10.78 -11.23
CA LEU A 231 -0.32 10.56 -11.72
C LEU A 231 0.60 11.74 -11.36
N VAL A 232 0.16 12.96 -11.60
CA VAL A 232 0.92 14.19 -11.25
C VAL A 232 1.20 14.23 -9.74
N MET A 233 0.21 13.93 -8.91
CA MET A 233 0.37 13.93 -7.44
C MET A 233 1.24 12.78 -6.95
N LEU A 234 1.12 11.57 -7.50
CA LEU A 234 1.92 10.41 -7.11
C LEU A 234 3.38 10.53 -7.56
N ARG A 235 3.66 11.21 -8.68
CA ARG A 235 5.02 11.59 -9.07
C ARG A 235 5.63 12.59 -8.08
N ALA A 236 4.84 13.52 -7.55
CA ALA A 236 5.31 14.46 -6.53
C ALA A 236 5.71 13.76 -5.21
N VAL A 237 5.06 12.64 -4.84
CA VAL A 237 5.48 11.81 -3.69
C VAL A 237 6.93 11.36 -3.85
N ILE A 238 7.33 10.95 -5.07
CA ILE A 238 8.67 10.45 -5.37
C ILE A 238 9.69 11.58 -5.54
N ASN A 239 9.30 12.67 -6.20
CA ASN A 239 10.24 13.74 -6.55
C ASN A 239 10.43 14.75 -5.41
N GLU A 240 9.37 15.07 -4.67
CA GLU A 240 9.33 16.18 -3.71
C GLU A 240 8.96 15.71 -2.28
N GLY A 241 8.44 14.48 -2.14
CA GLY A 241 7.76 14.01 -0.92
C GLY A 241 8.44 12.85 -0.19
N THR A 242 7.60 12.08 0.49
CA THR A 242 8.00 10.97 1.38
C THR A 242 8.73 9.83 0.65
N GLY A 243 8.49 9.65 -0.65
CA GLY A 243 9.18 8.67 -1.50
C GLY A 243 10.52 9.15 -2.05
N GLY A 244 10.97 10.37 -1.73
CA GLY A 244 12.16 11.00 -2.29
C GLY A 244 13.48 10.26 -2.06
N ARG A 245 13.52 9.28 -1.14
CA ARG A 245 14.71 8.40 -0.96
C ARG A 245 15.02 7.60 -2.20
N VAL A 246 14.00 7.22 -3.00
CA VAL A 246 14.18 6.52 -4.27
C VAL A 246 15.13 7.30 -5.19
N ARG A 247 14.99 8.63 -5.23
CA ARG A 247 15.88 9.52 -5.98
C ARG A 247 17.20 9.75 -5.29
N ARG A 248 17.16 10.22 -4.02
CA ARG A 248 18.35 10.73 -3.31
C ARG A 248 19.29 9.64 -2.84
N LEU A 249 18.76 8.49 -2.39
CA LEU A 249 19.58 7.43 -1.79
C LEU A 249 19.91 6.34 -2.80
N TYR A 250 18.94 5.96 -3.63
CA TYR A 250 19.09 4.84 -4.57
C TYR A 250 19.40 5.28 -6.01
N GLY A 251 19.40 6.57 -6.30
CA GLY A 251 19.79 7.11 -7.61
C GLY A 251 18.87 6.71 -8.76
N ILE A 252 17.66 6.19 -8.47
CA ILE A 252 16.73 5.76 -9.51
C ILE A 252 16.13 6.99 -10.19
N THR A 253 16.41 7.18 -11.48
CA THR A 253 15.96 8.32 -12.28
C THR A 253 14.73 8.04 -13.13
N ALA A 254 14.30 6.79 -13.25
CA ALA A 254 13.14 6.38 -14.04
C ALA A 254 11.89 7.21 -13.72
N ASP A 255 11.06 7.46 -14.72
CA ASP A 255 9.79 8.14 -14.53
C ASP A 255 8.84 7.23 -13.73
N MET A 256 8.46 7.67 -12.54
CA MET A 256 7.68 6.84 -11.63
C MET A 256 6.81 7.67 -10.68
N GLY A 257 5.70 7.06 -10.30
CA GLY A 257 4.86 7.50 -9.19
C GLY A 257 4.85 6.48 -8.06
N GLY A 258 4.37 6.86 -6.90
CA GLY A 258 4.26 5.92 -5.79
C GLY A 258 3.70 6.53 -4.52
N LYS A 259 3.57 5.69 -3.49
CA LYS A 259 3.10 6.09 -2.16
C LYS A 259 3.72 5.23 -1.07
N THR A 260 4.21 5.87 -0.04
CA THR A 260 4.65 5.23 1.21
C THR A 260 3.48 5.04 2.17
N GLY A 261 3.49 3.97 2.94
CA GLY A 261 2.54 3.71 4.01
C GLY A 261 3.26 3.29 5.28
N THR A 262 2.78 3.81 6.40
CA THR A 262 3.22 3.40 7.72
C THR A 262 1.99 3.38 8.62
N THR A 263 1.84 2.32 9.41
CA THR A 263 0.77 2.21 10.38
C THR A 263 1.21 2.70 11.76
N ASN A 264 0.26 2.77 12.69
CA ASN A 264 0.52 3.19 14.05
C ASN A 264 1.64 2.34 14.67
N ARG A 265 2.53 3.00 15.45
CA ARG A 265 3.70 2.37 16.09
C ARG A 265 4.68 1.71 15.12
N ASN A 266 4.65 2.11 13.84
CA ASN A 266 5.50 1.53 12.78
C ASN A 266 5.36 -0.01 12.66
N SER A 267 4.17 -0.54 12.93
CA SER A 267 3.92 -1.99 12.87
C SER A 267 4.01 -2.54 11.45
N ASP A 268 3.55 -1.76 10.48
CA ASP A 268 3.56 -2.12 9.06
C ASP A 268 4.25 -1.01 8.26
N GLY A 269 5.13 -1.43 7.36
CA GLY A 269 5.75 -0.57 6.36
C GLY A 269 5.28 -0.97 4.96
N TRP A 270 4.81 0.00 4.18
CA TRP A 270 4.33 -0.18 2.83
C TRP A 270 5.04 0.75 1.85
N PHE A 271 5.29 0.24 0.67
CA PHE A 271 5.61 1.06 -0.49
C PHE A 271 4.88 0.53 -1.73
N MET A 272 4.14 1.40 -2.38
CA MET A 272 3.54 1.16 -3.68
C MET A 272 4.24 2.06 -4.68
N GLY A 273 4.75 1.48 -5.75
CA GLY A 273 5.44 2.22 -6.81
C GLY A 273 5.05 1.72 -8.19
N PHE A 274 5.03 2.62 -9.16
CA PHE A 274 4.76 2.26 -10.54
C PHE A 274 5.55 3.11 -11.52
N THR A 275 5.87 2.50 -12.65
CA THR A 275 6.38 3.12 -13.87
C THR A 275 5.36 2.87 -14.99
N PRO A 276 5.55 3.39 -16.21
CA PRO A 276 4.66 3.06 -17.33
C PRO A 276 4.51 1.55 -17.63
N SER A 277 5.53 0.75 -17.32
CA SER A 277 5.58 -0.69 -17.67
C SER A 277 5.56 -1.64 -16.47
N LEU A 278 5.56 -1.11 -15.26
CA LEU A 278 5.66 -1.96 -14.06
C LEU A 278 4.94 -1.31 -12.89
N VAL A 279 4.11 -2.07 -12.18
CA VAL A 279 3.54 -1.70 -10.88
C VAL A 279 4.00 -2.70 -9.83
N SER A 280 4.48 -2.21 -8.70
CA SER A 280 5.07 -3.02 -7.63
C SER A 280 4.56 -2.59 -6.27
N GLY A 281 4.33 -3.56 -5.41
CA GLY A 281 3.95 -3.35 -4.02
C GLY A 281 4.80 -4.19 -3.09
N VAL A 282 5.23 -3.59 -2.00
CA VAL A 282 5.92 -4.28 -0.91
C VAL A 282 5.28 -3.92 0.42
N TRP A 283 5.13 -4.94 1.23
CA TRP A 283 4.79 -4.83 2.64
C TRP A 283 5.84 -5.53 3.48
N VAL A 284 6.21 -4.91 4.60
CA VAL A 284 7.10 -5.47 5.60
C VAL A 284 6.57 -5.18 6.99
N ALA A 285 6.66 -6.16 7.89
CA ALA A 285 6.27 -6.00 9.28
C ALA A 285 6.94 -7.03 10.19
N VAL A 286 6.82 -6.80 11.49
CA VAL A 286 7.12 -7.79 12.54
C VAL A 286 5.82 -8.16 13.24
N SER A 287 5.66 -9.43 13.59
CA SER A 287 4.46 -9.91 14.29
C SER A 287 4.35 -9.42 15.74
N TYR A 288 5.41 -8.84 16.29
CA TYR A 288 5.46 -8.33 17.65
C TYR A 288 5.57 -6.79 17.65
N THR A 289 4.54 -6.11 18.13
CA THR A 289 4.33 -4.66 18.01
C THR A 289 5.21 -3.78 18.92
N HIS A 290 6.18 -4.33 19.64
CA HIS A 290 7.06 -3.58 20.53
C HIS A 290 8.44 -3.22 19.94
N LEU A 291 8.72 -3.68 18.71
CA LEU A 291 9.89 -3.21 17.96
C LEU A 291 9.46 -2.11 17.00
N THR A 292 9.95 -0.93 17.23
CA THR A 292 10.00 0.10 16.19
C THR A 292 10.88 -0.46 15.07
N LEU A 293 10.33 -0.60 13.85
CA LEU A 293 11.17 -0.79 12.67
C LEU A 293 12.19 0.35 12.68
N PRO A 294 13.49 0.08 12.50
CA PRO A 294 14.45 1.15 12.36
C PRO A 294 13.95 2.09 11.27
N THR A 295 13.91 3.37 11.58
CA THR A 295 13.51 4.40 10.63
C THR A 295 14.55 4.36 9.53
N ILE A 296 14.26 3.64 8.45
CA ILE A 296 15.16 3.53 7.30
C ILE A 296 15.14 4.84 6.55
#